data_be0765f5b92e609dd8a11097664e2fe8
#
_entry.id   be0765f5b92e609dd8a11097664e2fe8
#
_cell.length_a   1.000
_cell.length_b   1.000
_cell.length_c   1.000
_cell.angle_alpha   90.00
_cell.angle_beta   90.00
_cell.angle_gamma   90.00
#
_symmetry.space_group_name_H-M   'P 1'
#
loop_
_entity.id
_entity.type
_entity.pdbx_description
1 polymer ?
#
loop_
_entity_poly.entity_id
_entity_poly.type
_entity_poly.pdbx_seq_one_letter_code
_entity_poly.pdbx_strand_id
1 'polypeptide(L)'
;MYTMKTARRTGADLGKVTKTLAVAGANLAKGAELAMASSRVVSKRTELGVAAIADPLRAEHRELERIIPEKTKAFSASNAVLIRGLGEMAEQAASFVINEMAIATRMTSELALCRTPAAVLGLQSRLAMEWYGRVFSQYIALAALAVRSQGAMLTPVHRAATDNARRLNA
;
A
#
# COMPACT_ATOMS: atom_id res chain seq x y z
N MET A 1 25.14 -24.10 11.44
CA MET A 1 24.91 -23.27 10.23
C MET A 1 23.44 -22.83 10.08
N TYR A 2 22.47 -23.57 10.59
CA TYR A 2 21.03 -23.28 10.53
C TYR A 2 20.64 -22.02 11.34
N THR A 3 21.17 -21.86 12.55
CA THR A 3 20.85 -20.74 13.47
C THR A 3 21.22 -19.36 12.94
N MET A 4 22.32 -19.22 12.22
CA MET A 4 22.75 -17.94 11.66
C MET A 4 21.87 -17.44 10.48
N LYS A 5 21.39 -18.36 9.63
CA LYS A 5 20.47 -18.00 8.52
C LYS A 5 19.12 -17.52 9.05
N THR A 6 18.60 -18.19 10.07
CA THR A 6 17.32 -17.84 10.72
C THR A 6 17.42 -16.48 11.41
N ALA A 7 18.48 -16.22 12.18
CA ALA A 7 18.70 -14.94 12.86
C ALA A 7 18.83 -13.76 11.88
N ARG A 8 19.56 -13.95 10.77
CA ARG A 8 19.65 -12.91 9.70
C ARG A 8 18.30 -12.63 9.05
N ARG A 9 17.47 -13.65 8.83
CA ARG A 9 16.14 -13.50 8.23
C ARG A 9 15.21 -12.74 9.17
N THR A 10 15.17 -13.10 10.43
CA THR A 10 14.38 -12.42 11.47
C THR A 10 14.78 -10.95 11.62
N GLY A 11 16.07 -10.62 11.61
CA GLY A 11 16.56 -9.26 11.66
C GLY A 11 16.15 -8.43 10.42
N ALA A 12 16.20 -9.03 9.23
CA ALA A 12 15.76 -8.39 8.00
C ALA A 12 14.24 -8.11 7.99
N ASP A 13 13.45 -9.05 8.50
CA ASP A 13 12.00 -8.91 8.57
C ASP A 13 11.58 -7.86 9.62
N LEU A 14 12.24 -7.80 10.77
CA LEU A 14 12.04 -6.73 11.74
C LEU A 14 12.36 -5.35 11.16
N GLY A 15 13.45 -5.22 10.40
CA GLY A 15 13.78 -3.98 9.70
C GLY A 15 12.72 -3.56 8.67
N LYS A 16 12.11 -4.51 7.97
CA LYS A 16 10.98 -4.23 7.05
C LYS A 16 9.75 -3.77 7.81
N VAL A 17 9.40 -4.44 8.92
CA VAL A 17 8.26 -4.07 9.76
C VAL A 17 8.41 -2.63 10.28
N THR A 18 9.58 -2.28 10.83
CA THR A 18 9.84 -0.93 11.32
C THR A 18 9.69 0.12 10.24
N LYS A 19 10.24 -0.13 9.04
CA LYS A 19 10.08 0.78 7.88
C LYS A 19 8.61 0.90 7.45
N THR A 20 7.88 -0.21 7.44
CA THR A 20 6.46 -0.23 7.07
C THR A 20 5.63 0.59 8.05
N LEU A 21 5.88 0.46 9.34
CA LEU A 21 5.22 1.26 10.38
C LEU A 21 5.53 2.76 10.24
N ALA A 22 6.77 3.13 9.95
CA ALA A 22 7.14 4.52 9.69
C ALA A 22 6.40 5.10 8.48
N VAL A 23 6.30 4.34 7.38
CA VAL A 23 5.53 4.75 6.20
C VAL A 23 4.03 4.85 6.50
N ALA A 24 3.48 3.91 7.27
CA ALA A 24 2.08 3.96 7.71
C ALA A 24 1.80 5.22 8.55
N GLY A 25 2.68 5.59 9.47
CA GLY A 25 2.60 6.83 10.23
C GLY A 25 2.62 8.08 9.35
N ALA A 26 3.51 8.12 8.37
CA ALA A 26 3.57 9.21 7.38
C ALA A 26 2.29 9.30 6.53
N ASN A 27 1.69 8.16 6.16
CA ASN A 27 0.42 8.12 5.44
C ASN A 27 -0.75 8.66 6.29
N LEU A 28 -0.77 8.37 7.59
CA LEU A 28 -1.76 8.92 8.51
C LEU A 28 -1.63 10.44 8.63
N ALA A 29 -0.42 10.96 8.77
CA ALA A 29 -0.16 12.41 8.79
C ALA A 29 -0.63 13.07 7.50
N LYS A 30 -0.27 12.50 6.33
CA LYS A 30 -0.75 12.99 5.03
C LYS A 30 -2.28 12.92 4.91
N GLY A 31 -2.92 11.90 5.44
CA GLY A 31 -4.38 11.78 5.50
C GLY A 31 -5.03 12.88 6.33
N ALA A 32 -4.44 13.22 7.48
CA ALA A 32 -4.92 14.31 8.33
C ALA A 32 -4.77 15.68 7.64
N GLU A 33 -3.61 15.94 7.01
CA GLU A 33 -3.41 17.16 6.21
C GLU A 33 -4.40 17.26 5.05
N LEU A 34 -4.66 16.15 4.35
CA LEU A 34 -5.66 16.08 3.30
C LEU A 34 -7.06 16.42 3.82
N ALA A 35 -7.44 15.87 4.97
CA ALA A 35 -8.75 16.15 5.58
C ALA A 35 -8.91 17.65 5.93
N MET A 36 -7.88 18.25 6.52
CA MET A 36 -7.89 19.68 6.82
C MET A 36 -7.93 20.56 5.56
N ALA A 37 -7.12 20.24 4.55
CA ALA A 37 -7.11 20.96 3.29
C ALA A 37 -8.47 20.83 2.56
N SER A 38 -9.03 19.62 2.52
CA SER A 38 -10.35 19.35 1.91
C SER A 38 -11.47 20.10 2.62
N SER A 39 -11.48 20.15 3.94
CA SER A 39 -12.45 20.90 4.72
C SER A 39 -12.43 22.39 4.36
N ARG A 40 -11.23 23.01 4.28
CA ARG A 40 -11.07 24.41 3.88
C ARG A 40 -11.60 24.67 2.47
N VAL A 41 -11.25 23.79 1.52
CA VAL A 41 -11.72 23.90 0.13
C VAL A 41 -13.25 23.79 0.04
N VAL A 42 -13.84 22.82 0.78
CA VAL A 42 -15.30 22.63 0.80
C VAL A 42 -15.99 23.86 1.38
N SER A 43 -15.53 24.37 2.53
CA SER A 43 -16.11 25.58 3.14
C SER A 43 -16.08 26.75 2.19
N LYS A 44 -14.90 27.04 1.58
CA LYS A 44 -14.76 28.18 0.65
C LYS A 44 -15.61 28.04 -0.61
N ARG A 45 -15.64 26.86 -1.20
CA ARG A 45 -16.49 26.61 -2.37
C ARG A 45 -17.99 26.66 -2.07
N THR A 46 -18.39 26.28 -0.85
CA THR A 46 -19.77 26.47 -0.40
C THR A 46 -20.12 27.95 -0.29
N GLU A 47 -19.24 28.77 0.28
CA GLU A 47 -19.41 30.23 0.34
C GLU A 47 -19.56 30.83 -1.07
N LEU A 48 -18.64 30.46 -2.00
CA LEU A 48 -18.71 30.92 -3.40
C LEU A 48 -19.98 30.46 -4.11
N GLY A 49 -20.44 29.23 -3.84
CA GLY A 49 -21.69 28.72 -4.41
C GLY A 49 -22.93 29.49 -3.90
N VAL A 50 -22.97 29.79 -2.61
CA VAL A 50 -24.05 30.62 -2.03
C VAL A 50 -24.01 32.04 -2.61
N ALA A 51 -22.82 32.65 -2.71
CA ALA A 51 -22.65 33.97 -3.31
C ALA A 51 -23.08 34.00 -4.80
N ALA A 52 -22.80 32.94 -5.55
CA ALA A 52 -23.20 32.81 -6.95
C ALA A 52 -24.72 32.70 -7.14
N ILE A 53 -25.41 32.10 -6.18
CA ILE A 53 -26.88 32.07 -6.19
C ILE A 53 -27.47 33.46 -5.90
N ALA A 54 -26.84 34.21 -4.97
CA ALA A 54 -27.31 35.54 -4.56
C ALA A 54 -27.01 36.59 -5.61
N ASP A 55 -25.86 36.57 -6.28
CA ASP A 55 -25.45 37.49 -7.35
C ASP A 55 -24.73 36.75 -8.50
N PRO A 56 -25.46 36.17 -9.46
CA PRO A 56 -24.88 35.40 -10.55
C PRO A 56 -23.93 36.21 -11.45
N LEU A 57 -24.10 37.54 -11.54
CA LEU A 57 -23.29 38.39 -12.41
C LEU A 57 -21.90 38.66 -11.82
N ARG A 58 -21.76 38.58 -10.51
CA ARG A 58 -20.48 38.74 -9.79
C ARG A 58 -19.86 37.41 -9.37
N ALA A 59 -20.48 36.27 -9.70
CA ALA A 59 -20.01 34.96 -9.33
C ALA A 59 -18.63 34.62 -9.94
N GLU A 60 -17.82 33.94 -9.14
CA GLU A 60 -16.51 33.40 -9.59
C GLU A 60 -16.69 32.12 -10.42
N HIS A 61 -17.29 32.23 -11.60
CA HIS A 61 -17.60 31.11 -12.49
C HIS A 61 -16.37 30.26 -12.80
N ARG A 62 -15.21 30.90 -12.98
CA ARG A 62 -13.94 30.19 -13.28
C ARG A 62 -13.54 29.20 -12.19
N GLU A 63 -13.82 29.51 -10.91
CA GLU A 63 -13.53 28.58 -9.81
C GLU A 63 -14.53 27.43 -9.77
N LEU A 64 -15.79 27.69 -10.03
CA LEU A 64 -16.83 26.66 -10.11
C LEU A 64 -16.58 25.67 -11.27
N GLU A 65 -16.17 26.17 -12.43
CA GLU A 65 -15.83 25.34 -13.60
C GLU A 65 -14.62 24.41 -13.37
N ARG A 66 -13.69 24.77 -12.49
CA ARG A 66 -12.51 23.96 -12.17
C ARG A 66 -12.80 22.74 -11.30
N ILE A 67 -13.92 22.72 -10.60
CA ILE A 67 -14.22 21.68 -9.58
C ILE A 67 -14.18 20.28 -10.20
N ILE A 68 -14.88 20.08 -11.32
CA ILE A 68 -15.00 18.76 -11.96
C ILE A 68 -13.68 18.30 -12.57
N PRO A 69 -12.99 19.08 -13.43
CA PRO A 69 -11.75 18.62 -14.04
C PRO A 69 -10.62 18.39 -13.02
N GLU A 70 -10.52 19.19 -11.96
CA GLU A 70 -9.54 18.99 -10.89
C GLU A 70 -9.78 17.65 -10.13
N LYS A 71 -11.02 17.37 -9.76
CA LYS A 71 -11.40 16.10 -9.12
C LYS A 71 -11.12 14.93 -10.05
N THR A 72 -11.57 15.00 -11.30
CA THR A 72 -11.38 13.92 -12.28
C THR A 72 -9.89 13.63 -12.48
N LYS A 73 -9.05 14.65 -12.60
CA LYS A 73 -7.59 14.49 -12.73
C LYS A 73 -6.96 13.84 -11.50
N ALA A 74 -7.34 14.27 -10.30
CA ALA A 74 -6.82 13.70 -9.06
C ALA A 74 -7.25 12.24 -8.88
N PHE A 75 -8.53 11.94 -9.14
CA PHE A 75 -9.08 10.59 -9.05
C PHE A 75 -8.47 9.63 -10.09
N SER A 76 -8.36 10.04 -11.35
CA SER A 76 -7.75 9.20 -12.38
C SER A 76 -6.29 8.88 -12.08
N ALA A 77 -5.53 9.86 -11.59
CA ALA A 77 -4.15 9.64 -11.15
C ALA A 77 -4.07 8.66 -9.96
N SER A 78 -4.95 8.80 -8.96
CA SER A 78 -5.00 7.87 -7.81
C SER A 78 -5.41 6.46 -8.22
N ASN A 79 -6.38 6.34 -9.14
CA ASN A 79 -6.82 5.05 -9.65
C ASN A 79 -5.71 4.33 -10.44
N ALA A 80 -4.94 5.05 -11.25
CA ALA A 80 -3.79 4.49 -11.96
C ALA A 80 -2.73 3.91 -10.98
N VAL A 81 -2.50 4.61 -9.86
CA VAL A 81 -1.59 4.12 -8.80
C VAL A 81 -2.18 2.88 -8.11
N LEU A 82 -3.48 2.85 -7.84
CA LEU A 82 -4.16 1.70 -7.25
C LEU A 82 -4.01 0.46 -8.12
N ILE A 83 -4.31 0.57 -9.42
CA ILE A 83 -4.21 -0.54 -10.39
C ILE A 83 -2.77 -1.07 -10.43
N ARG A 84 -1.77 -0.19 -10.47
CA ARG A 84 -0.37 -0.59 -10.42
C ARG A 84 -0.02 -1.32 -9.13
N GLY A 85 -0.44 -0.81 -7.98
CA GLY A 85 -0.19 -1.43 -6.68
C GLY A 85 -0.84 -2.81 -6.55
N LEU A 86 -2.05 -2.99 -7.09
CA LEU A 86 -2.71 -4.30 -7.17
C LEU A 86 -1.94 -5.26 -8.07
N GLY A 87 -1.43 -4.79 -9.22
CA GLY A 87 -0.58 -5.58 -10.11
C GLY A 87 0.69 -6.06 -9.41
N GLU A 88 1.43 -5.16 -8.73
CA GLU A 88 2.62 -5.51 -7.95
C GLU A 88 2.32 -6.55 -6.86
N MET A 89 1.18 -6.44 -6.16
CA MET A 89 0.77 -7.43 -5.17
C MET A 89 0.43 -8.78 -5.79
N ALA A 90 -0.24 -8.79 -6.94
CA ALA A 90 -0.56 -10.01 -7.67
C ALA A 90 0.71 -10.73 -8.17
N GLU A 91 1.67 -10.00 -8.73
CA GLU A 91 2.98 -10.53 -9.14
C GLU A 91 3.76 -11.13 -7.95
N GLN A 92 3.76 -10.43 -6.82
CA GLN A 92 4.41 -10.90 -5.60
C GLN A 92 3.76 -12.20 -5.09
N ALA A 93 2.43 -12.29 -5.11
CA ALA A 93 1.69 -13.49 -4.71
C ALA A 93 1.94 -14.65 -5.69
N ALA A 94 1.90 -14.40 -7.00
CA ALA A 94 2.18 -15.40 -8.01
C ALA A 94 3.61 -15.96 -7.89
N SER A 95 4.60 -15.10 -7.69
CA SER A 95 5.98 -15.50 -7.47
C SER A 95 6.15 -16.38 -6.24
N PHE A 96 5.41 -16.07 -5.15
CA PHE A 96 5.40 -16.90 -3.96
C PHE A 96 4.85 -18.30 -4.25
N VAL A 97 3.70 -18.40 -4.95
CA VAL A 97 3.08 -19.68 -5.31
C VAL A 97 4.04 -20.52 -6.18
N ILE A 98 4.65 -19.92 -7.20
CA ILE A 98 5.61 -20.61 -8.08
C ILE A 98 6.79 -21.16 -7.26
N ASN A 99 7.34 -20.36 -6.36
CA ASN A 99 8.43 -20.80 -5.49
C ASN A 99 8.01 -21.94 -4.56
N GLU A 100 6.80 -21.89 -3.97
CA GLU A 100 6.28 -22.97 -3.13
C GLU A 100 6.06 -24.27 -3.94
N MET A 101 5.57 -24.19 -5.17
CA MET A 101 5.45 -25.36 -6.06
C MET A 101 6.82 -25.99 -6.35
N ALA A 102 7.85 -25.18 -6.63
CA ALA A 102 9.21 -25.67 -6.84
C ALA A 102 9.79 -26.34 -5.59
N ILE A 103 9.48 -25.81 -4.41
CA ILE A 103 9.86 -26.41 -3.12
C ILE A 103 9.13 -27.72 -2.91
N ALA A 104 7.81 -27.77 -3.14
CA ALA A 104 7.02 -28.98 -3.02
C ALA A 104 7.56 -30.12 -3.91
N THR A 105 7.97 -29.83 -5.13
CA THR A 105 8.59 -30.80 -6.04
C THR A 105 9.90 -31.36 -5.48
N ARG A 106 10.74 -30.52 -4.85
CA ARG A 106 11.98 -30.99 -4.19
C ARG A 106 11.68 -31.83 -2.95
N MET A 107 10.64 -31.46 -2.21
CA MET A 107 10.22 -32.17 -1.00
C MET A 107 9.81 -33.61 -1.28
N THR A 108 9.13 -33.87 -2.40
CA THR A 108 8.79 -35.25 -2.82
C THR A 108 10.03 -36.07 -3.05
N SER A 109 11.07 -35.51 -3.65
CA SER A 109 12.36 -36.21 -3.83
C SER A 109 13.07 -36.47 -2.50
N GLU A 110 13.10 -35.50 -1.58
CA GLU A 110 13.69 -35.70 -0.25
C GLU A 110 12.93 -36.74 0.59
N LEU A 111 11.60 -36.76 0.46
CA LEU A 111 10.76 -37.74 1.17
C LEU A 111 11.02 -39.17 0.67
N ALA A 112 11.19 -39.34 -0.64
CA ALA A 112 11.51 -40.64 -1.25
C ALA A 112 12.85 -41.19 -0.78
N LEU A 113 13.78 -40.37 -0.30
CA LEU A 113 15.07 -40.77 0.22
C LEU A 113 15.02 -41.15 1.73
N CYS A 114 13.92 -40.85 2.42
CA CYS A 114 13.76 -41.17 3.82
C CYS A 114 13.55 -42.68 4.03
N ARG A 115 14.47 -43.32 4.76
CA ARG A 115 14.43 -44.78 5.04
C ARG A 115 13.85 -45.16 6.37
N THR A 116 13.58 -44.20 7.25
CA THR A 116 13.03 -44.46 8.58
C THR A 116 11.90 -43.51 8.93
N PRO A 117 10.92 -43.90 9.75
CA PRO A 117 9.86 -43.02 10.25
C PRO A 117 10.39 -41.76 10.95
N ALA A 118 11.47 -41.89 11.68
CA ALA A 118 12.11 -40.75 12.34
C ALA A 118 12.69 -39.75 11.37
N ALA A 119 13.25 -40.20 10.24
CA ALA A 119 13.74 -39.32 9.18
C ALA A 119 12.59 -38.55 8.51
N VAL A 120 11.44 -39.21 8.30
CA VAL A 120 10.22 -38.57 7.75
C VAL A 120 9.73 -37.48 8.71
N LEU A 121 9.59 -37.77 9.99
CA LEU A 121 9.16 -36.78 11.00
C LEU A 121 10.13 -35.59 11.11
N GLY A 122 11.44 -35.84 11.08
CA GLY A 122 12.46 -34.80 11.08
C GLY A 122 12.37 -33.91 9.84
N LEU A 123 12.16 -34.51 8.67
CA LEU A 123 11.95 -33.78 7.42
C LEU A 123 10.69 -32.91 7.49
N GLN A 124 9.56 -33.47 7.89
CA GLN A 124 8.28 -32.75 8.01
C GLN A 124 8.39 -31.57 8.98
N SER A 125 8.99 -31.75 10.14
CA SER A 125 9.17 -30.69 11.15
C SER A 125 10.03 -29.54 10.58
N ARG A 126 11.13 -29.86 9.91
CA ARG A 126 11.99 -28.87 9.26
C ARG A 126 11.24 -28.08 8.19
N LEU A 127 10.52 -28.78 7.32
CA LEU A 127 9.76 -28.18 6.22
C LEU A 127 8.63 -27.28 6.72
N ALA A 128 7.91 -27.69 7.77
CA ALA A 128 6.89 -26.87 8.41
C ALA A 128 7.47 -25.56 8.94
N MET A 129 8.57 -25.62 9.70
CA MET A 129 9.23 -24.40 10.21
C MET A 129 9.72 -23.47 9.10
N GLU A 130 10.29 -24.04 8.04
CA GLU A 130 10.73 -23.25 6.88
C GLU A 130 9.54 -22.61 6.16
N TRP A 131 8.43 -23.35 6.01
CA TRP A 131 7.20 -22.84 5.39
C TRP A 131 6.62 -21.68 6.19
N TYR A 132 6.47 -21.81 7.52
CA TYR A 132 6.01 -20.70 8.36
C TYR A 132 6.88 -19.45 8.19
N GLY A 133 8.21 -19.61 8.16
CA GLY A 133 9.12 -18.51 7.93
C GLY A 133 8.93 -17.82 6.56
N ARG A 134 8.66 -18.60 5.51
CA ARG A 134 8.40 -18.07 4.17
C ARG A 134 7.06 -17.33 4.09
N VAL A 135 6.00 -17.93 4.63
CA VAL A 135 4.65 -17.31 4.67
C VAL A 135 4.69 -16.00 5.46
N PHE A 136 5.36 -15.99 6.62
CA PHE A 136 5.50 -14.77 7.42
C PHE A 136 6.26 -13.67 6.67
N SER A 137 7.39 -13.99 6.04
CA SER A 137 8.12 -13.03 5.21
C SER A 137 7.31 -12.52 4.02
N GLN A 138 6.50 -13.37 3.40
CA GLN A 138 5.58 -12.99 2.33
C GLN A 138 4.50 -12.03 2.81
N TYR A 139 3.90 -12.32 3.97
CA TYR A 139 2.91 -11.43 4.59
C TYR A 139 3.49 -10.04 4.85
N ILE A 140 4.70 -9.94 5.43
CA ILE A 140 5.37 -8.66 5.65
C ILE A 140 5.63 -7.93 4.32
N ALA A 141 6.03 -8.65 3.27
CA ALA A 141 6.28 -8.05 1.96
C ALA A 141 4.98 -7.46 1.35
N LEU A 142 3.88 -8.21 1.41
CA LEU A 142 2.57 -7.74 0.92
C LEU A 142 2.03 -6.56 1.75
N ALA A 143 2.17 -6.60 3.07
CA ALA A 143 1.80 -5.50 3.94
C ALA A 143 2.60 -4.21 3.61
N ALA A 144 3.90 -4.35 3.37
CA ALA A 144 4.75 -3.22 2.97
C ALA A 144 4.33 -2.65 1.60
N LEU A 145 3.97 -3.51 0.63
CA LEU A 145 3.43 -3.09 -0.66
C LEU A 145 2.10 -2.34 -0.50
N ALA A 146 1.18 -2.86 0.29
CA ALA A 146 -0.12 -2.24 0.55
C ALA A 146 0.02 -0.84 1.15
N VAL A 147 0.85 -0.70 2.20
CA VAL A 147 1.10 0.59 2.87
C VAL A 147 1.76 1.60 1.93
N ARG A 148 2.72 1.16 1.11
CA ARG A 148 3.37 2.00 0.09
C ARG A 148 2.38 2.45 -0.98
N SER A 149 1.56 1.56 -1.50
CA SER A 149 0.52 1.85 -2.51
C SER A 149 -0.53 2.82 -1.95
N GLN A 150 -0.94 2.67 -0.70
CA GLN A 150 -1.82 3.60 -0.01
C GLN A 150 -1.24 5.02 0.02
N GLY A 151 0.02 5.18 0.42
CA GLY A 151 0.69 6.48 0.45
C GLY A 151 0.83 7.12 -0.93
N ALA A 152 1.13 6.31 -1.94
CA ALA A 152 1.22 6.76 -3.32
C ALA A 152 -0.15 7.20 -3.88
N MET A 153 -1.22 6.47 -3.55
CA MET A 153 -2.60 6.78 -3.93
C MET A 153 -3.10 8.11 -3.31
N LEU A 154 -2.72 8.39 -2.07
CA LEU A 154 -3.09 9.63 -1.39
C LEU A 154 -2.40 10.85 -2.01
N THR A 155 -1.24 10.69 -2.63
CA THR A 155 -0.41 11.81 -3.11
C THR A 155 -1.09 12.72 -4.13
N PRO A 156 -1.75 12.23 -5.21
CA PRO A 156 -2.43 13.10 -6.16
C PRO A 156 -3.58 13.89 -5.55
N VAL A 157 -4.38 13.25 -4.69
CA VAL A 157 -5.53 13.89 -4.02
C VAL A 157 -5.04 14.90 -2.98
N HIS A 158 -4.02 14.57 -2.19
CA HIS A 158 -3.41 15.47 -1.23
C HIS A 158 -2.85 16.72 -1.91
N ARG A 159 -2.11 16.55 -3.02
CA ARG A 159 -1.58 17.69 -3.80
C ARG A 159 -2.72 18.57 -4.30
N ALA A 160 -3.75 17.99 -4.94
CA ALA A 160 -4.88 18.75 -5.44
C ALA A 160 -5.60 19.52 -4.33
N ALA A 161 -5.84 18.92 -3.17
CA ALA A 161 -6.51 19.56 -2.05
C ALA A 161 -5.67 20.70 -1.45
N THR A 162 -4.37 20.51 -1.26
CA THR A 162 -3.46 21.53 -0.69
C THR A 162 -3.25 22.70 -1.64
N ASP A 163 -3.10 22.44 -2.95
CA ASP A 163 -2.96 23.50 -3.96
C ASP A 163 -4.25 24.33 -4.04
N ASN A 164 -5.42 23.67 -4.00
CA ASN A 164 -6.71 24.35 -4.00
C ASN A 164 -6.92 25.17 -2.71
N ALA A 165 -6.54 24.61 -1.55
CA ALA A 165 -6.64 25.35 -0.29
C ALA A 165 -5.75 26.61 -0.28
N ARG A 166 -4.54 26.52 -0.83
CA ARG A 166 -3.65 27.70 -0.98
C ARG A 166 -4.25 28.76 -1.90
N ARG A 167 -4.73 28.36 -3.07
CA ARG A 167 -5.29 29.27 -4.07
C ARG A 167 -6.55 29.98 -3.58
N LEU A 168 -7.43 29.28 -2.86
CA LEU A 168 -8.68 29.85 -2.34
C LEU A 168 -8.50 30.76 -1.13
N ASN A 169 -7.30 30.75 -0.51
CA ASN A 169 -6.97 31.60 0.63
C ASN A 169 -6.02 32.76 0.24
N ALA A 170 -5.59 32.84 -1.02
CA ALA A 170 -4.82 33.96 -1.58
C ALA A 170 -5.73 35.05 -2.14
#